data_ab611605a3158d91e8102c2271878460
#
_entry.id   ab611605a3158d91e8102c2271878460
#
_cell.length_a   1.000
_cell.length_b   1.000
_cell.length_c   1.000
_cell.angle_alpha   90.00
_cell.angle_beta   90.00
_cell.angle_gamma   90.00
#
_symmetry.space_group_name_H-M   'P 1'
#
loop_
_entity.id
_entity.type
_entity.pdbx_description
1 polymer ?
#
loop_
_entity_poly.entity_id
_entity_poly.type
_entity_poly.pdbx_seq_one_letter_code
_entity_poly.pdbx_strand_id
1 'polypeptide(L)'
;MIHKKLAVLLAAAALMLALPRGSQNAVAQTGSSAEIILVLPFENVSNHPEYNWIGESFADSLSALLNKPGLIVVTSEERAVAYQRLRLPLTVLPSRATAIKIARELKASMIVIGTYNVVLGPAASDDKSNPSAKPLANISGEARVIRVNEGRMAGDIFDGAWAPRVYDFSDEVTNLQKVHGELAYQILFQRDKALSFSRNQLIQEATKVPAQAYEAVQKGLLTPDADPTRAIYFKNALRLFGKDNGGAVYPQAAFELGRFYFNQSQWKESIEYFTMLQKKDAHYGEAQFYAGLAYWKTGDIPKAMATLIPLADEKVMPLVGVYNNAGAVSVAAARDEKKPEERTRLLLQGITLLSRAVDSSPDDTTVLFNYAYALFLAEKYSEAAEKLERVIAANQRDGDAYFLLAKIQERANHAEAASAADNQARKYMPQQSYAKWQTDWQKSPSLATLSLRSRDVLNQIDISDLDRRKIIEAANANNTQEALNKIRDLYQHGRDDEALAEIRKVLIVEPTNAEAFLLSGRINQRRGDQEAAIAALKTAIFWDPPPKMIEAHILLGRIFLERGDLGEARKYSVSAINIDPNNQEAMALQRQVVMGRRP
;
A
#
# COMPACT_ATOMS: atom_id res chain seq x y z
N MET A 1 -7.73 30.51 10.01
CA MET A 1 -6.85 30.01 8.93
C MET A 1 -7.62 29.22 7.85
N ILE A 2 -8.54 28.34 8.21
CA ILE A 2 -9.34 27.51 7.30
C ILE A 2 -10.23 28.34 6.34
N HIS A 3 -10.85 29.41 6.81
CA HIS A 3 -11.71 30.28 5.99
C HIS A 3 -10.95 31.07 4.92
N LYS A 4 -9.68 31.41 5.13
CA LYS A 4 -8.83 32.05 4.09
C LYS A 4 -8.41 31.09 2.98
N LYS A 5 -8.24 29.80 3.31
CA LYS A 5 -7.92 28.74 2.32
C LYS A 5 -9.11 28.43 1.42
N LEU A 6 -10.33 28.46 1.98
CA LEU A 6 -11.57 28.23 1.21
C LEU A 6 -11.86 29.37 0.22
N ALA A 7 -11.58 30.62 0.61
CA ALA A 7 -11.74 31.79 -0.27
C ALA A 7 -10.78 31.79 -1.45
N VAL A 8 -9.55 31.31 -1.28
CA VAL A 8 -8.55 31.16 -2.36
C VAL A 8 -8.92 30.02 -3.31
N LEU A 9 -9.48 28.92 -2.81
CA LEU A 9 -10.01 27.83 -3.64
C LEU A 9 -11.21 28.28 -4.48
N LEU A 10 -12.09 29.11 -3.94
CA LEU A 10 -13.22 29.69 -4.65
C LEU A 10 -12.76 30.74 -5.70
N ALA A 11 -11.72 31.51 -5.43
CA ALA A 11 -11.15 32.46 -6.39
C ALA A 11 -10.43 31.75 -7.55
N ALA A 12 -9.73 30.63 -7.28
CA ALA A 12 -9.12 29.80 -8.32
C ALA A 12 -10.18 29.10 -9.19
N ALA A 13 -11.28 28.65 -8.60
CA ALA A 13 -12.41 28.08 -9.33
C ALA A 13 -13.17 29.13 -10.16
N ALA A 14 -13.31 30.38 -9.68
CA ALA A 14 -13.96 31.47 -10.40
C ALA A 14 -13.14 31.94 -11.61
N LEU A 15 -11.81 31.86 -11.55
CA LEU A 15 -10.94 32.17 -12.70
C LEU A 15 -11.05 31.16 -13.85
N MET A 16 -11.47 29.92 -13.54
CA MET A 16 -11.72 28.86 -14.54
C MET A 16 -13.08 28.99 -15.23
N LEU A 17 -14.02 29.76 -14.66
CA LEU A 17 -15.40 29.90 -15.19
C LEU A 17 -15.59 31.09 -16.13
N ALA A 18 -14.60 31.98 -16.29
CA ALA A 18 -14.71 33.24 -17.05
C ALA A 18 -14.15 33.16 -18.48
N LEU A 19 -14.04 31.97 -19.10
CA LEU A 19 -13.60 31.84 -20.49
C LEU A 19 -14.78 31.54 -21.43
N PRO A 20 -14.81 32.15 -22.65
CA PRO A 20 -15.92 31.98 -23.58
C PRO A 20 -16.03 30.50 -24.03
N ARG A 21 -17.24 29.97 -23.98
CA ARG A 21 -17.60 28.64 -24.48
C ARG A 21 -17.56 28.62 -26.00
N GLY A 22 -16.41 28.35 -26.58
CA GLY A 22 -16.32 27.89 -27.96
C GLY A 22 -16.64 26.39 -28.00
N SER A 23 -17.69 26.04 -28.74
CA SER A 23 -18.09 24.67 -29.02
C SER A 23 -16.99 23.96 -29.83
N GLN A 24 -16.17 23.17 -29.18
CA GLN A 24 -15.39 22.12 -29.83
C GLN A 24 -15.64 20.83 -29.09
N ASN A 25 -16.08 19.82 -29.85
CA ASN A 25 -16.15 18.44 -29.42
C ASN A 25 -14.76 17.98 -28.95
N ALA A 26 -14.42 18.26 -27.71
CA ALA A 26 -13.30 17.63 -27.04
C ALA A 26 -13.74 16.19 -26.81
N VAL A 27 -13.22 15.29 -27.65
CA VAL A 27 -13.08 13.89 -27.26
C VAL A 27 -12.36 13.94 -25.93
N ALA A 28 -13.08 13.67 -24.85
CA ALA A 28 -12.51 13.49 -23.54
C ALA A 28 -11.50 12.34 -23.67
N GLN A 29 -10.22 12.68 -23.79
CA GLN A 29 -9.18 11.76 -23.35
C GLN A 29 -9.39 11.62 -21.84
N THR A 30 -10.16 10.59 -21.49
CA THR A 30 -10.25 10.06 -20.15
C THR A 30 -8.81 9.89 -19.68
N GLY A 31 -8.41 10.64 -18.68
CA GLY A 31 -7.18 10.37 -17.96
C GLY A 31 -7.19 8.86 -17.68
N SER A 32 -6.14 8.16 -18.11
CA SER A 32 -6.03 6.71 -18.08
C SER A 32 -6.18 6.28 -16.62
N SER A 33 -7.40 5.96 -16.20
CA SER A 33 -7.62 5.26 -14.96
C SER A 33 -6.84 3.95 -15.08
N ALA A 34 -5.98 3.65 -14.13
CA ALA A 34 -5.19 2.43 -14.13
C ALA A 34 -6.11 1.24 -14.37
N GLU A 35 -5.82 0.44 -15.38
CA GLU A 35 -6.61 -0.76 -15.70
C GLU A 35 -6.32 -1.85 -14.68
N ILE A 36 -7.35 -2.52 -14.19
CA ILE A 36 -7.20 -3.63 -13.23
C ILE A 36 -7.28 -4.95 -14.00
N ILE A 37 -6.26 -5.79 -13.85
CA ILE A 37 -6.16 -7.10 -14.48
C ILE A 37 -6.20 -8.22 -13.44
N LEU A 38 -7.01 -9.24 -13.71
CA LEU A 38 -7.09 -10.48 -12.95
C LEU A 38 -6.39 -11.59 -13.74
N VAL A 39 -5.41 -12.25 -13.14
CA VAL A 39 -4.83 -13.46 -13.71
C VAL A 39 -5.38 -14.66 -12.96
N LEU A 40 -6.01 -15.58 -13.69
CA LEU A 40 -6.53 -16.83 -13.13
C LEU A 40 -5.50 -17.96 -13.32
N PRO A 41 -5.51 -18.97 -12.43
CA PRO A 41 -4.71 -20.17 -12.63
C PRO A 41 -4.99 -20.82 -13.98
N PHE A 42 -3.95 -21.26 -14.68
CA PHE A 42 -4.10 -21.95 -15.94
C PHE A 42 -4.55 -23.39 -15.72
N GLU A 43 -5.40 -23.88 -16.60
CA GLU A 43 -5.93 -25.23 -16.54
C GLU A 43 -4.91 -26.26 -17.04
N ASN A 44 -4.62 -27.26 -16.20
CA ASN A 44 -3.84 -28.43 -16.61
C ASN A 44 -4.74 -29.40 -17.39
N VAL A 45 -4.51 -29.50 -18.69
CA VAL A 45 -5.24 -30.46 -19.55
C VAL A 45 -4.47 -31.75 -19.77
N SER A 46 -3.30 -31.92 -19.13
CA SER A 46 -2.52 -33.16 -19.18
C SER A 46 -3.03 -34.18 -18.14
N ASN A 47 -2.66 -35.45 -18.34
CA ASN A 47 -2.92 -36.52 -17.39
C ASN A 47 -1.88 -36.59 -16.24
N HIS A 48 -1.19 -35.47 -15.96
CA HIS A 48 -0.09 -35.37 -15.02
C HIS A 48 -0.44 -34.43 -13.85
N PRO A 49 -1.20 -34.88 -12.84
CA PRO A 49 -1.64 -34.02 -11.73
C PRO A 49 -0.48 -33.50 -10.85
N GLU A 50 0.68 -34.16 -10.87
CA GLU A 50 1.89 -33.72 -10.18
C GLU A 50 2.42 -32.36 -10.68
N TYR A 51 1.94 -31.91 -11.85
CA TYR A 51 2.25 -30.59 -12.44
C TYR A 51 1.13 -29.55 -12.24
N ASN A 52 0.08 -29.83 -11.45
CA ASN A 52 -1.00 -28.87 -11.20
C ASN A 52 -0.52 -27.55 -10.59
N TRP A 53 0.62 -27.56 -9.89
CA TRP A 53 1.25 -26.35 -9.37
C TRP A 53 1.62 -25.32 -10.44
N ILE A 54 1.82 -25.74 -11.68
CA ILE A 54 2.14 -24.86 -12.82
C ILE A 54 1.01 -23.87 -13.07
N GLY A 55 -0.25 -24.28 -12.92
CA GLY A 55 -1.40 -23.40 -13.11
C GLY A 55 -1.37 -22.17 -12.22
N GLU A 56 -1.15 -22.36 -10.91
CA GLU A 56 -0.99 -21.25 -9.96
C GLU A 56 0.30 -20.47 -10.22
N SER A 57 1.38 -21.13 -10.66
CA SER A 57 2.62 -20.42 -10.98
C SER A 57 2.45 -19.43 -12.14
N PHE A 58 1.58 -19.71 -13.13
CA PHE A 58 1.20 -18.74 -14.15
C PHE A 58 0.47 -17.54 -13.53
N ALA A 59 -0.51 -17.79 -12.65
CA ALA A 59 -1.25 -16.72 -12.01
C ALA A 59 -0.34 -15.81 -11.16
N ASP A 60 0.53 -16.39 -10.35
CA ASP A 60 1.44 -15.68 -9.46
C ASP A 60 2.50 -14.88 -10.26
N SER A 61 3.21 -15.57 -11.15
CA SER A 61 4.30 -14.96 -11.91
C SER A 61 3.81 -13.89 -12.88
N LEU A 62 2.72 -14.14 -13.62
CA LEU A 62 2.15 -13.14 -14.50
C LEU A 62 1.60 -11.94 -13.72
N SER A 63 1.00 -12.17 -12.55
CA SER A 63 0.57 -11.07 -11.67
C SER A 63 1.73 -10.17 -11.29
N ALA A 64 2.87 -10.72 -10.90
CA ALA A 64 4.07 -9.96 -10.58
C ALA A 64 4.63 -9.20 -11.81
N LEU A 65 4.74 -9.87 -12.96
CA LEU A 65 5.34 -9.31 -14.17
C LEU A 65 4.46 -8.26 -14.86
N LEU A 66 3.12 -8.40 -14.79
CA LEU A 66 2.15 -7.46 -15.36
C LEU A 66 1.91 -6.24 -14.49
N ASN A 67 2.37 -6.25 -13.23
CA ASN A 67 2.25 -5.10 -12.35
C ASN A 67 3.24 -3.99 -12.78
N LYS A 68 2.84 -3.20 -13.75
CA LYS A 68 3.60 -2.14 -14.41
C LYS A 68 2.82 -0.82 -14.38
N PRO A 69 3.45 0.34 -14.57
CA PRO A 69 2.76 1.63 -14.58
C PRO A 69 1.50 1.62 -15.46
N GLY A 70 0.38 2.07 -14.91
CA GLY A 70 -0.91 2.08 -15.60
C GLY A 70 -1.66 0.74 -15.63
N LEU A 71 -1.14 -0.32 -14.97
CA LEU A 71 -1.78 -1.61 -14.86
C LEU A 71 -1.70 -2.12 -13.42
N ILE A 72 -2.82 -2.29 -12.78
CA ILE A 72 -2.94 -2.82 -11.41
C ILE A 72 -3.33 -4.28 -11.50
N VAL A 73 -2.61 -5.15 -10.81
CA VAL A 73 -2.89 -6.58 -10.83
C VAL A 73 -3.59 -7.00 -9.53
N VAL A 74 -4.63 -7.82 -9.67
CA VAL A 74 -5.33 -8.45 -8.54
C VAL A 74 -4.40 -9.48 -7.90
N THR A 75 -4.20 -9.40 -6.58
CA THR A 75 -3.38 -10.35 -5.83
C THR A 75 -4.08 -11.70 -5.64
N SER A 76 -3.32 -12.74 -5.28
CA SER A 76 -3.86 -14.06 -4.95
C SER A 76 -4.81 -14.02 -3.76
N GLU A 77 -4.53 -13.17 -2.76
CA GLU A 77 -5.34 -12.97 -1.57
C GLU A 77 -6.68 -12.31 -1.91
N GLU A 78 -6.66 -11.26 -2.73
CA GLU A 78 -7.89 -10.61 -3.19
C GLU A 78 -8.75 -11.57 -4.01
N ARG A 79 -8.11 -12.37 -4.87
CA ARG A 79 -8.77 -13.43 -5.62
C ARG A 79 -9.44 -14.43 -4.66
N ALA A 80 -8.74 -14.88 -3.62
CA ALA A 80 -9.28 -15.79 -2.61
C ALA A 80 -10.49 -15.20 -1.89
N VAL A 81 -10.45 -13.92 -1.51
CA VAL A 81 -11.59 -13.22 -0.89
C VAL A 81 -12.78 -13.16 -1.84
N ALA A 82 -12.56 -12.88 -3.13
CA ALA A 82 -13.65 -12.86 -4.11
C ALA A 82 -14.29 -14.25 -4.29
N TYR A 83 -13.48 -15.32 -4.29
CA TYR A 83 -13.99 -16.69 -4.30
C TYR A 83 -14.86 -16.98 -3.08
N GLN A 84 -14.43 -16.60 -1.88
CA GLN A 84 -15.22 -16.77 -0.65
C GLN A 84 -16.54 -16.00 -0.70
N ARG A 85 -16.53 -14.73 -1.12
CA ARG A 85 -17.74 -13.90 -1.26
C ARG A 85 -18.74 -14.50 -2.24
N LEU A 86 -18.22 -15.07 -3.33
CA LEU A 86 -19.03 -15.72 -4.35
C LEU A 86 -19.38 -17.19 -4.01
N ARG A 87 -18.91 -17.69 -2.84
CA ARG A 87 -19.07 -19.07 -2.39
C ARG A 87 -18.53 -20.09 -3.40
N LEU A 88 -17.40 -19.77 -4.03
CA LEU A 88 -16.72 -20.67 -4.96
C LEU A 88 -15.61 -21.42 -4.22
N PRO A 89 -15.43 -22.73 -4.48
CA PRO A 89 -14.28 -23.46 -3.97
C PRO A 89 -12.99 -22.94 -4.63
N LEU A 90 -11.94 -22.73 -3.83
CA LEU A 90 -10.64 -22.24 -4.31
C LEU A 90 -9.96 -23.18 -5.32
N THR A 91 -10.29 -24.46 -5.27
CA THR A 91 -9.71 -25.50 -6.12
C THR A 91 -10.40 -25.66 -7.48
N VAL A 92 -11.52 -24.97 -7.70
CA VAL A 92 -12.29 -25.06 -8.95
C VAL A 92 -11.88 -23.96 -9.89
N LEU A 93 -11.44 -24.37 -11.09
CA LEU A 93 -11.20 -23.45 -12.19
C LEU A 93 -12.55 -22.87 -12.67
N PRO A 94 -12.71 -21.55 -12.71
CA PRO A 94 -13.97 -20.94 -13.04
C PRO A 94 -14.23 -21.03 -14.54
N SER A 95 -15.48 -21.31 -14.92
CA SER A 95 -15.94 -21.12 -16.30
C SER A 95 -15.76 -19.66 -16.72
N ARG A 96 -15.77 -19.38 -18.02
CA ARG A 96 -15.67 -18.00 -18.54
C ARG A 96 -16.68 -17.04 -17.90
N ALA A 97 -17.93 -17.49 -17.74
CA ALA A 97 -18.98 -16.67 -17.11
C ALA A 97 -18.66 -16.39 -15.64
N THR A 98 -18.20 -17.39 -14.91
CA THR A 98 -17.77 -17.27 -13.52
C THR A 98 -16.53 -16.38 -13.38
N ALA A 99 -15.56 -16.51 -14.29
CA ALA A 99 -14.38 -15.64 -14.36
C ALA A 99 -14.75 -14.15 -14.51
N ILE A 100 -15.71 -13.85 -15.40
CA ILE A 100 -16.23 -12.48 -15.56
C ILE A 100 -16.93 -12.00 -14.27
N LYS A 101 -17.66 -12.89 -13.58
CA LYS A 101 -18.30 -12.53 -12.30
C LYS A 101 -17.28 -12.21 -11.21
N ILE A 102 -16.21 -13.03 -11.10
CA ILE A 102 -15.09 -12.78 -10.16
C ILE A 102 -14.42 -11.44 -10.49
N ALA A 103 -14.13 -11.19 -11.78
CA ALA A 103 -13.50 -9.95 -12.21
C ALA A 103 -14.34 -8.71 -11.89
N ARG A 104 -15.67 -8.79 -12.04
CA ARG A 104 -16.59 -7.70 -11.68
C ARG A 104 -16.59 -7.42 -10.18
N GLU A 105 -16.56 -8.46 -9.35
CA GLU A 105 -16.44 -8.32 -7.90
C GLU A 105 -15.15 -7.58 -7.51
N LEU A 106 -14.05 -7.87 -8.24
CA LEU A 106 -12.73 -7.26 -8.06
C LEU A 106 -12.53 -5.97 -8.86
N LYS A 107 -13.55 -5.49 -9.58
CA LYS A 107 -13.48 -4.32 -10.46
C LYS A 107 -12.42 -4.43 -11.55
N ALA A 108 -12.02 -5.65 -11.90
CA ALA A 108 -11.05 -5.89 -12.96
C ALA A 108 -11.69 -5.63 -14.33
N SER A 109 -10.95 -4.95 -15.20
CA SER A 109 -11.35 -4.66 -16.59
C SER A 109 -10.90 -5.75 -17.56
N MET A 110 -9.86 -6.50 -17.17
CA MET A 110 -9.29 -7.58 -17.99
C MET A 110 -9.08 -8.85 -17.16
N ILE A 111 -9.16 -10.01 -17.83
CA ILE A 111 -8.84 -11.32 -17.22
C ILE A 111 -7.87 -12.03 -18.15
N VAL A 112 -6.80 -12.61 -17.60
CA VAL A 112 -5.94 -13.57 -18.28
C VAL A 112 -6.36 -14.97 -17.85
N ILE A 113 -6.65 -15.83 -18.83
CA ILE A 113 -6.92 -17.25 -18.66
C ILE A 113 -6.03 -18.05 -19.60
N GLY A 114 -5.78 -19.31 -19.29
CA GLY A 114 -4.99 -20.17 -20.16
C GLY A 114 -5.16 -21.64 -19.83
N THR A 115 -4.64 -22.47 -20.74
CA THR A 115 -4.54 -23.92 -20.57
C THR A 115 -3.11 -24.36 -20.87
N TYR A 116 -2.67 -25.44 -20.25
CA TYR A 116 -1.38 -26.05 -20.58
C TYR A 116 -1.46 -27.57 -20.54
N ASN A 117 -0.60 -28.19 -21.35
CA ASN A 117 -0.39 -29.62 -21.42
C ASN A 117 1.08 -29.93 -21.10
N VAL A 118 1.32 -30.95 -20.27
CA VAL A 118 2.66 -31.46 -19.97
C VAL A 118 2.82 -32.82 -20.64
N VAL A 119 3.89 -32.97 -21.40
CA VAL A 119 4.24 -34.23 -22.03
C VAL A 119 5.60 -34.67 -21.51
N LEU A 120 5.66 -35.88 -20.97
CA LEU A 120 6.92 -36.48 -20.51
C LEU A 120 7.66 -37.06 -21.70
N GLY A 121 8.93 -36.68 -21.85
CA GLY A 121 9.83 -37.32 -22.80
C GLY A 121 10.06 -38.79 -22.46
N PRO A 122 10.64 -39.58 -23.39
CA PRO A 122 11.02 -40.95 -23.08
C PRO A 122 11.90 -40.97 -21.83
N ALA A 123 11.59 -41.88 -20.90
CA ALA A 123 12.47 -42.09 -19.76
C ALA A 123 13.89 -42.35 -20.28
N ALA A 124 14.90 -41.71 -19.67
CA ALA A 124 16.29 -41.96 -20.01
C ALA A 124 16.68 -43.38 -19.56
N SER A 125 16.12 -44.38 -20.24
CA SER A 125 16.20 -45.78 -19.87
C SER A 125 17.54 -46.44 -20.22
N ASP A 126 18.44 -45.76 -20.91
CA ASP A 126 19.72 -46.33 -21.34
C ASP A 126 20.97 -45.74 -20.70
N ASP A 127 20.86 -44.69 -19.91
CA ASP A 127 22.01 -44.17 -19.17
C ASP A 127 22.13 -44.84 -17.79
N LYS A 128 22.81 -46.00 -17.77
CA LYS A 128 23.17 -46.76 -16.56
C LYS A 128 24.01 -45.92 -15.57
N SER A 129 24.46 -44.73 -15.93
CA SER A 129 25.28 -43.85 -15.09
C SER A 129 24.45 -42.96 -14.17
N ASN A 130 23.14 -42.75 -14.42
CA ASN A 130 22.28 -41.94 -13.56
C ASN A 130 20.82 -42.46 -13.51
N PRO A 131 20.56 -43.50 -12.68
CA PRO A 131 19.23 -44.09 -12.55
C PRO A 131 18.17 -43.15 -11.96
N SER A 132 18.54 -41.95 -11.51
CA SER A 132 17.67 -40.95 -10.91
C SER A 132 17.35 -39.77 -11.85
N ALA A 133 17.74 -39.82 -13.12
CA ALA A 133 17.40 -38.78 -14.08
C ALA A 133 15.88 -38.76 -14.31
N LYS A 134 15.22 -37.69 -13.87
CA LYS A 134 13.80 -37.48 -14.16
C LYS A 134 13.61 -37.30 -15.68
N PRO A 135 12.54 -37.87 -16.28
CA PRO A 135 12.25 -37.62 -17.68
C PRO A 135 12.10 -36.12 -17.95
N LEU A 136 12.59 -35.66 -19.08
CA LEU A 136 12.39 -34.28 -19.53
C LEU A 136 10.89 -34.06 -19.72
N ALA A 137 10.35 -33.07 -19.01
CA ALA A 137 8.96 -32.68 -19.13
C ALA A 137 8.87 -31.43 -20.00
N ASN A 138 8.12 -31.51 -21.10
CA ASN A 138 7.82 -30.39 -21.99
C ASN A 138 6.43 -29.84 -21.68
N ILE A 139 6.32 -28.52 -21.64
CA ILE A 139 5.05 -27.81 -21.49
C ILE A 139 4.69 -27.11 -22.79
N SER A 140 3.42 -27.17 -23.18
CA SER A 140 2.84 -26.37 -24.26
C SER A 140 1.46 -25.88 -23.83
N GLY A 141 1.03 -24.74 -24.33
CA GLY A 141 -0.28 -24.22 -23.97
C GLY A 141 -0.60 -22.89 -24.65
N GLU A 142 -1.72 -22.35 -24.25
CA GLU A 142 -2.21 -21.07 -24.76
C GLU A 142 -2.76 -20.19 -23.64
N ALA A 143 -2.60 -18.88 -23.79
CA ALA A 143 -3.27 -17.89 -22.97
C ALA A 143 -4.17 -16.99 -23.81
N ARG A 144 -5.17 -16.43 -23.18
CA ARG A 144 -6.15 -15.50 -23.78
C ARG A 144 -6.50 -14.40 -22.79
N VAL A 145 -6.83 -13.21 -23.31
CA VAL A 145 -7.28 -12.08 -22.52
C VAL A 145 -8.77 -11.85 -22.78
N ILE A 146 -9.57 -11.73 -21.71
CA ILE A 146 -10.99 -11.37 -21.76
C ILE A 146 -11.13 -9.90 -21.36
N ARG A 147 -11.84 -9.11 -22.14
CA ARG A 147 -12.30 -7.77 -21.79
C ARG A 147 -13.64 -7.87 -21.05
N VAL A 148 -13.63 -7.55 -19.75
CA VAL A 148 -14.77 -7.79 -18.86
C VAL A 148 -16.00 -7.00 -19.26
N ASN A 149 -15.83 -5.72 -19.63
CA ASN A 149 -16.92 -4.82 -20.00
C ASN A 149 -17.59 -5.24 -21.31
N GLU A 150 -16.81 -5.83 -22.24
CA GLU A 150 -17.30 -6.30 -23.53
C GLU A 150 -17.82 -7.74 -23.45
N GLY A 151 -17.48 -8.48 -22.39
CA GLY A 151 -17.84 -9.89 -22.21
C GLY A 151 -17.21 -10.83 -23.23
N ARG A 152 -16.20 -10.38 -24.00
CA ARG A 152 -15.56 -11.13 -25.08
C ARG A 152 -14.05 -11.22 -24.92
N MET A 153 -13.44 -12.17 -25.65
CA MET A 153 -11.99 -12.27 -25.78
C MET A 153 -11.43 -11.01 -26.45
N ALA A 154 -10.23 -10.59 -26.08
CA ALA A 154 -9.48 -9.63 -26.87
C ALA A 154 -9.09 -10.28 -28.20
N GLY A 155 -9.14 -9.52 -29.29
CA GLY A 155 -8.88 -10.04 -30.63
C GLY A 155 -8.58 -8.95 -31.63
N ASP A 156 -8.29 -9.36 -32.86
CA ASP A 156 -7.99 -8.50 -34.00
C ASP A 156 -8.97 -8.74 -35.13
N ILE A 157 -9.02 -7.81 -36.08
CA ILE A 157 -9.77 -7.97 -37.32
C ILE A 157 -8.80 -8.43 -38.40
N PHE A 158 -9.01 -9.63 -38.95
CA PHE A 158 -8.32 -10.18 -40.11
C PHE A 158 -9.32 -10.36 -41.26
N ASP A 159 -9.00 -9.84 -42.43
CA ASP A 159 -9.85 -9.90 -43.63
C ASP A 159 -11.31 -9.50 -43.40
N GLY A 160 -11.52 -8.51 -42.52
CA GLY A 160 -12.85 -8.03 -42.15
C GLY A 160 -13.60 -8.88 -41.12
N ALA A 161 -13.04 -10.00 -40.68
CA ALA A 161 -13.59 -10.85 -39.62
C ALA A 161 -12.84 -10.69 -38.30
N TRP A 162 -13.56 -10.65 -37.19
CA TRP A 162 -12.97 -10.63 -35.88
C TRP A 162 -12.51 -12.03 -35.47
N ALA A 163 -11.25 -12.13 -35.01
CA ALA A 163 -10.69 -13.36 -34.46
C ALA A 163 -10.12 -13.12 -33.02
N PRO A 164 -10.35 -14.06 -32.08
CA PRO A 164 -9.76 -13.97 -30.76
C PRO A 164 -8.25 -14.12 -30.84
N ARG A 165 -7.51 -13.31 -30.09
CA ARG A 165 -6.06 -13.43 -30.02
C ARG A 165 -5.68 -14.54 -29.05
N VAL A 166 -4.76 -15.38 -29.51
CA VAL A 166 -4.19 -16.49 -28.74
C VAL A 166 -2.70 -16.21 -28.54
N TYR A 167 -2.20 -16.46 -27.35
CA TYR A 167 -0.79 -16.37 -27.00
C TYR A 167 -0.28 -17.79 -26.74
N ASP A 168 0.29 -18.41 -27.77
CA ASP A 168 0.83 -19.76 -27.68
C ASP A 168 2.20 -19.77 -27.03
N PHE A 169 2.49 -20.82 -26.26
CA PHE A 169 3.80 -21.05 -25.67
C PHE A 169 4.17 -22.54 -25.68
N SER A 170 5.48 -22.81 -25.77
CA SER A 170 6.04 -24.16 -25.66
C SER A 170 7.50 -24.05 -25.26
N ASP A 171 7.91 -24.82 -24.24
CA ASP A 171 9.30 -24.93 -23.78
C ASP A 171 9.42 -26.19 -22.87
N GLU A 172 10.59 -26.42 -22.29
CA GLU A 172 10.74 -27.37 -21.20
C GLU A 172 10.17 -26.81 -19.89
N VAL A 173 9.64 -27.66 -19.01
CA VAL A 173 9.15 -27.24 -17.68
C VAL A 173 10.25 -26.57 -16.85
N THR A 174 11.52 -26.95 -17.07
CA THR A 174 12.69 -26.31 -16.46
C THR A 174 12.84 -24.83 -16.84
N ASN A 175 12.29 -24.42 -17.99
CA ASN A 175 12.30 -23.07 -18.53
C ASN A 175 10.98 -22.31 -18.25
N LEU A 176 10.12 -22.83 -17.39
CA LEU A 176 8.78 -22.28 -17.13
C LEU A 176 8.79 -20.76 -16.85
N GLN A 177 9.74 -20.28 -16.04
CA GLN A 177 9.87 -18.87 -15.72
C GLN A 177 10.19 -18.00 -16.94
N LYS A 178 10.97 -18.52 -17.91
CA LYS A 178 11.19 -17.84 -19.19
C LYS A 178 9.87 -17.73 -19.98
N VAL A 179 9.08 -18.79 -19.98
CA VAL A 179 7.72 -18.77 -20.61
C VAL A 179 6.85 -17.70 -19.96
N HIS A 180 6.87 -17.55 -18.63
CA HIS A 180 6.15 -16.49 -17.93
C HIS A 180 6.58 -15.10 -18.41
N GLY A 181 7.88 -14.84 -18.49
CA GLY A 181 8.42 -13.55 -18.96
C GLY A 181 8.05 -13.23 -20.40
N GLU A 182 8.10 -14.22 -21.28
CA GLU A 182 7.70 -14.08 -22.70
C GLU A 182 6.21 -13.78 -22.84
N LEU A 183 5.37 -14.51 -22.11
CA LEU A 183 3.92 -14.34 -22.15
C LEU A 183 3.51 -12.97 -21.58
N ALA A 184 4.12 -12.55 -20.48
CA ALA A 184 3.91 -11.22 -19.92
C ALA A 184 4.27 -10.12 -20.93
N TYR A 185 5.40 -10.25 -21.63
CA TYR A 185 5.79 -9.31 -22.68
C TYR A 185 4.76 -9.26 -23.82
N GLN A 186 4.29 -10.41 -24.30
CA GLN A 186 3.31 -10.47 -25.38
C GLN A 186 1.99 -9.78 -24.98
N ILE A 187 1.50 -10.01 -23.75
CA ILE A 187 0.27 -9.39 -23.24
C ILE A 187 0.44 -7.87 -23.13
N LEU A 188 1.54 -7.39 -22.55
CA LEU A 188 1.83 -5.97 -22.40
C LEU A 188 2.03 -5.27 -23.74
N PHE A 189 2.79 -5.86 -24.67
CA PHE A 189 3.06 -5.30 -26.00
C PHE A 189 1.79 -5.16 -26.84
N GLN A 190 0.83 -6.05 -26.67
CA GLN A 190 -0.45 -5.92 -27.38
C GLN A 190 -1.35 -4.83 -26.80
N ARG A 191 -1.19 -4.54 -25.51
CA ARG A 191 -1.89 -3.42 -24.86
C ARG A 191 -1.26 -2.08 -25.27
N ASP A 192 0.06 -2.00 -25.24
CA ASP A 192 0.81 -0.79 -25.55
C ASP A 192 2.03 -1.14 -26.42
N LYS A 193 2.05 -0.63 -27.65
CA LYS A 193 3.15 -0.86 -28.62
C LYS A 193 4.41 -0.07 -28.28
N ALA A 194 4.31 0.96 -27.42
CA ALA A 194 5.40 1.84 -27.00
C ALA A 194 5.94 1.48 -25.61
N LEU A 195 6.09 0.18 -25.32
CA LEU A 195 6.59 -0.28 -24.03
C LEU A 195 7.96 0.30 -23.69
N SER A 196 8.11 0.76 -22.47
CA SER A 196 9.38 1.26 -21.90
C SER A 196 10.35 0.15 -21.48
N PHE A 197 9.94 -1.13 -21.56
CA PHE A 197 10.74 -2.30 -21.19
C PHE A 197 10.79 -3.35 -22.32
N SER A 198 11.93 -4.02 -22.44
CA SER A 198 12.16 -5.02 -23.47
C SER A 198 11.70 -6.42 -23.02
N ARG A 199 11.51 -7.32 -24.00
CA ARG A 199 11.26 -8.75 -23.78
C ARG A 199 12.30 -9.37 -22.84
N ASN A 200 13.59 -9.08 -23.08
CA ASN A 200 14.68 -9.63 -22.28
C ASN A 200 14.64 -9.17 -20.83
N GLN A 201 14.24 -7.91 -20.57
CA GLN A 201 14.08 -7.42 -19.18
C GLN A 201 13.01 -8.20 -18.43
N LEU A 202 11.87 -8.51 -19.03
CA LEU A 202 10.80 -9.29 -18.39
C LEU A 202 11.23 -10.75 -18.16
N ILE A 203 11.96 -11.35 -19.11
CA ILE A 203 12.53 -12.70 -18.91
C ILE A 203 13.55 -12.70 -17.78
N GLN A 204 14.45 -11.71 -17.73
CA GLN A 204 15.41 -11.57 -16.63
C GLN A 204 14.70 -11.37 -15.28
N GLU A 205 13.62 -10.60 -15.25
CA GLU A 205 12.82 -10.39 -14.04
C GLU A 205 12.18 -11.70 -13.57
N ALA A 206 11.59 -12.46 -14.49
CA ALA A 206 10.97 -13.74 -14.20
C ALA A 206 11.97 -14.81 -13.72
N THR A 207 13.19 -14.79 -14.24
CA THR A 207 14.24 -15.80 -13.96
C THR A 207 15.21 -15.42 -12.84
N LYS A 208 14.93 -14.36 -12.07
CA LYS A 208 15.77 -13.95 -10.92
C LYS A 208 15.90 -15.02 -9.84
N VAL A 209 14.87 -15.85 -9.69
CA VAL A 209 14.84 -16.94 -8.72
C VAL A 209 15.23 -18.23 -9.44
N PRO A 210 16.16 -19.05 -8.89
CA PRO A 210 16.48 -20.36 -9.45
C PRO A 210 15.23 -21.23 -9.61
N ALA A 211 15.07 -21.91 -10.75
CA ALA A 211 13.85 -22.64 -11.11
C ALA A 211 13.40 -23.64 -10.03
N GLN A 212 14.35 -24.40 -9.45
CA GLN A 212 14.04 -25.36 -8.39
C GLN A 212 13.60 -24.70 -7.08
N ALA A 213 14.14 -23.51 -6.74
CA ALA A 213 13.73 -22.76 -5.57
C ALA A 213 12.31 -22.19 -5.77
N TYR A 214 12.03 -21.68 -6.98
CA TYR A 214 10.70 -21.21 -7.37
C TYR A 214 9.66 -22.34 -7.32
N GLU A 215 9.95 -23.50 -7.93
CA GLU A 215 9.08 -24.69 -7.88
C GLU A 215 8.76 -25.09 -6.43
N ALA A 216 9.77 -25.09 -5.56
CA ALA A 216 9.59 -25.46 -4.16
C ALA A 216 8.65 -24.49 -3.43
N VAL A 217 8.75 -23.17 -3.67
CA VAL A 217 7.80 -22.20 -3.11
C VAL A 217 6.39 -22.46 -3.61
N GLN A 218 6.21 -22.64 -4.91
CA GLN A 218 4.88 -22.87 -5.49
C GLN A 218 4.21 -24.14 -4.91
N LYS A 219 4.96 -25.21 -4.75
CA LYS A 219 4.47 -26.44 -4.09
C LYS A 219 4.13 -26.20 -2.61
N GLY A 220 4.94 -25.42 -1.91
CA GLY A 220 4.67 -25.02 -0.53
C GLY A 220 3.38 -24.21 -0.39
N LEU A 221 3.14 -23.25 -1.28
CA LEU A 221 1.91 -22.43 -1.27
C LEU A 221 0.64 -23.25 -1.48
N LEU A 222 0.70 -24.29 -2.32
CA LEU A 222 -0.42 -25.18 -2.57
C LEU A 222 -0.62 -26.29 -1.52
N THR A 223 0.37 -26.48 -0.65
CA THR A 223 0.26 -27.43 0.46
C THR A 223 -0.61 -26.83 1.58
N PRO A 224 -1.58 -27.55 2.15
CA PRO A 224 -2.43 -27.05 3.21
C PRO A 224 -1.65 -26.46 4.40
N ASP A 225 -2.18 -25.41 5.01
CA ASP A 225 -1.51 -24.66 6.10
C ASP A 225 -1.15 -25.55 7.31
N ALA A 226 -1.95 -26.58 7.58
CA ALA A 226 -1.72 -27.50 8.69
C ALA A 226 -0.72 -28.62 8.36
N ASP A 227 -0.34 -28.80 7.10
CA ASP A 227 0.55 -29.88 6.68
C ASP A 227 2.02 -29.50 6.93
N PRO A 228 2.77 -30.26 7.76
CA PRO A 228 4.17 -29.97 8.05
C PRO A 228 5.09 -30.02 6.80
N THR A 229 4.67 -30.71 5.72
CA THR A 229 5.44 -30.75 4.46
C THR A 229 5.53 -29.37 3.81
N ARG A 230 4.59 -28.46 4.11
CA ARG A 230 4.62 -27.06 3.68
C ARG A 230 5.93 -26.38 4.11
N ALA A 231 6.31 -26.50 5.38
CA ALA A 231 7.57 -25.95 5.88
C ALA A 231 8.80 -26.62 5.24
N ILE A 232 8.72 -27.90 4.90
CA ILE A 232 9.82 -28.61 4.22
C ILE A 232 10.06 -27.99 2.82
N TYR A 233 9.00 -27.70 2.08
CA TYR A 233 9.11 -27.03 0.78
C TYR A 233 9.76 -25.66 0.89
N PHE A 234 9.33 -24.81 1.82
CA PHE A 234 9.91 -23.48 1.98
C PHE A 234 11.36 -23.52 2.49
N LYS A 235 11.71 -24.44 3.40
CA LYS A 235 13.10 -24.65 3.82
C LYS A 235 13.98 -25.08 2.64
N ASN A 236 13.48 -25.98 1.80
CA ASN A 236 14.20 -26.41 0.60
C ASN A 236 14.37 -25.24 -0.38
N ALA A 237 13.35 -24.41 -0.55
CA ALA A 237 13.44 -23.20 -1.38
C ALA A 237 14.52 -22.22 -0.89
N LEU A 238 14.57 -21.96 0.42
CA LEU A 238 15.64 -21.13 1.02
C LEU A 238 17.04 -21.71 0.75
N ARG A 239 17.20 -23.02 0.95
CA ARG A 239 18.47 -23.71 0.74
C ARG A 239 18.90 -23.65 -0.73
N LEU A 240 18.00 -23.92 -1.66
CA LEU A 240 18.27 -23.91 -3.11
C LEU A 240 18.62 -22.48 -3.58
N PHE A 241 17.85 -21.49 -3.14
CA PHE A 241 18.12 -20.10 -3.48
C PHE A 241 19.47 -19.62 -2.95
N GLY A 242 19.76 -19.90 -1.68
CA GLY A 242 21.03 -19.52 -1.04
C GLY A 242 22.24 -20.17 -1.69
N LYS A 243 22.12 -21.44 -2.13
CA LYS A 243 23.20 -22.14 -2.81
C LYS A 243 23.64 -21.43 -4.09
N ASP A 244 22.67 -20.95 -4.87
CA ASP A 244 22.94 -20.34 -6.18
C ASP A 244 23.18 -18.82 -6.10
N ASN A 245 22.90 -18.20 -4.94
CA ASN A 245 23.01 -16.75 -4.71
C ASN A 245 23.94 -16.38 -3.54
N GLY A 246 24.99 -17.16 -3.31
CA GLY A 246 26.03 -16.81 -2.33
C GLY A 246 25.55 -16.70 -0.88
N GLY A 247 24.55 -17.51 -0.48
CA GLY A 247 23.99 -17.49 0.85
C GLY A 247 22.86 -16.46 1.06
N ALA A 248 22.39 -15.81 0.00
CA ALA A 248 21.28 -14.85 0.09
C ALA A 248 19.97 -15.52 0.52
N VAL A 249 19.14 -14.78 1.19
CA VAL A 249 17.79 -15.21 1.64
C VAL A 249 16.80 -15.08 0.49
N TYR A 250 15.92 -16.07 0.33
CA TYR A 250 14.75 -15.98 -0.54
C TYR A 250 13.58 -15.36 0.25
N PRO A 251 13.23 -14.09 0.04
CA PRO A 251 12.31 -13.37 0.92
C PRO A 251 10.92 -14.01 1.03
N GLN A 252 10.35 -14.46 -0.10
CA GLN A 252 9.04 -15.09 -0.12
C GLN A 252 9.02 -16.40 0.69
N ALA A 253 10.04 -17.25 0.56
CA ALA A 253 10.13 -18.49 1.33
C ALA A 253 10.32 -18.22 2.83
N ALA A 254 11.11 -17.20 3.19
CA ALA A 254 11.28 -16.78 4.58
C ALA A 254 9.98 -16.24 5.17
N PHE A 255 9.25 -15.40 4.42
CA PHE A 255 7.95 -14.88 4.85
C PHE A 255 6.94 -16.00 5.12
N GLU A 256 6.80 -16.95 4.19
CA GLU A 256 5.87 -18.07 4.33
C GLU A 256 6.25 -19.01 5.49
N LEU A 257 7.54 -19.23 5.74
CA LEU A 257 7.98 -19.96 6.94
C LEU A 257 7.65 -19.21 8.22
N GLY A 258 7.88 -17.90 8.25
CA GLY A 258 7.49 -17.05 9.37
C GLY A 258 6.00 -17.19 9.67
N ARG A 259 5.14 -17.12 8.65
CA ARG A 259 3.68 -17.32 8.77
C ARG A 259 3.31 -18.72 9.24
N PHE A 260 3.94 -19.75 8.68
CA PHE A 260 3.71 -21.14 9.08
C PHE A 260 3.96 -21.35 10.58
N TYR A 261 5.11 -20.89 11.09
CA TYR A 261 5.44 -21.00 12.51
C TYR A 261 4.58 -20.10 13.39
N PHE A 262 4.22 -18.89 12.91
CA PHE A 262 3.33 -17.98 13.61
C PHE A 262 1.95 -18.63 13.85
N ASN A 263 1.36 -19.25 12.82
CA ASN A 263 0.07 -19.93 12.90
C ASN A 263 0.08 -21.11 13.88
N GLN A 264 1.26 -21.71 14.11
CA GLN A 264 1.45 -22.78 15.11
C GLN A 264 1.83 -22.25 16.50
N SER A 265 1.83 -20.93 16.72
CA SER A 265 2.26 -20.28 17.96
C SER A 265 3.72 -20.57 18.33
N GLN A 266 4.54 -20.92 17.35
CA GLN A 266 6.00 -21.10 17.49
C GLN A 266 6.67 -19.75 17.24
N TRP A 267 6.53 -18.87 18.26
CA TRP A 267 6.88 -17.46 18.13
C TRP A 267 8.36 -17.20 17.85
N LYS A 268 9.25 -17.98 18.45
CA LYS A 268 10.70 -17.80 18.30
C LYS A 268 11.15 -18.13 16.88
N GLU A 269 10.70 -19.24 16.36
CA GLU A 269 10.95 -19.68 14.98
C GLU A 269 10.34 -18.67 13.98
N SER A 270 9.14 -18.24 14.26
CA SER A 270 8.46 -17.22 13.45
C SER A 270 9.28 -15.92 13.35
N ILE A 271 9.78 -15.41 14.48
CA ILE A 271 10.63 -14.21 14.54
C ILE A 271 11.90 -14.40 13.70
N GLU A 272 12.56 -15.57 13.82
CA GLU A 272 13.77 -15.88 13.09
C GLU A 272 13.59 -15.65 11.58
N TYR A 273 12.52 -16.22 11.00
CA TYR A 273 12.27 -16.10 9.57
C TYR A 273 11.79 -14.71 9.15
N PHE A 274 10.90 -14.06 9.90
CA PHE A 274 10.43 -12.72 9.56
C PHE A 274 11.56 -11.67 9.60
N THR A 275 12.51 -11.82 10.52
CA THR A 275 13.65 -10.88 10.63
C THR A 275 14.72 -11.08 9.54
N MET A 276 14.62 -12.13 8.73
CA MET A 276 15.47 -12.30 7.55
C MET A 276 15.13 -11.32 6.42
N LEU A 277 13.89 -10.79 6.37
CA LEU A 277 13.45 -9.87 5.32
C LEU A 277 14.08 -8.49 5.51
N GLN A 278 14.45 -7.86 4.39
CA GLN A 278 14.99 -6.51 4.32
C GLN A 278 13.91 -5.52 3.86
N LYS A 279 14.10 -4.24 4.17
CA LYS A 279 13.13 -3.17 3.85
C LYS A 279 12.73 -3.09 2.35
N LYS A 280 13.61 -3.54 1.46
CA LYS A 280 13.36 -3.59 0.01
C LYS A 280 12.54 -4.79 -0.45
N ASP A 281 12.39 -5.81 0.39
CA ASP A 281 11.74 -7.05 0.02
C ASP A 281 10.21 -6.91 0.06
N ALA A 282 9.52 -7.63 -0.80
CA ALA A 282 8.09 -7.76 -0.74
C ALA A 282 7.67 -8.34 0.63
N HIS A 283 6.50 -7.98 1.12
CA HIS A 283 5.99 -8.39 2.44
C HIS A 283 6.82 -7.96 3.66
N TYR A 284 7.82 -7.07 3.49
CA TYR A 284 8.61 -6.60 4.64
C TYR A 284 7.73 -6.00 5.74
N GLY A 285 6.77 -5.14 5.37
CA GLY A 285 5.84 -4.51 6.33
C GLY A 285 5.01 -5.54 7.09
N GLU A 286 4.48 -6.54 6.38
CA GLU A 286 3.73 -7.65 6.97
C GLU A 286 4.61 -8.51 7.89
N ALA A 287 5.82 -8.85 7.43
CA ALA A 287 6.80 -9.59 8.22
C ALA A 287 7.14 -8.87 9.53
N GLN A 288 7.33 -7.54 9.48
CA GLN A 288 7.57 -6.74 10.68
C GLN A 288 6.34 -6.70 11.60
N PHE A 289 5.13 -6.63 11.05
CA PHE A 289 3.91 -6.71 11.85
C PHE A 289 3.82 -8.04 12.62
N TYR A 290 4.01 -9.17 11.94
CA TYR A 290 3.97 -10.48 12.58
C TYR A 290 5.15 -10.71 13.54
N ALA A 291 6.35 -10.25 13.22
CA ALA A 291 7.50 -10.29 14.12
C ALA A 291 7.25 -9.48 15.40
N GLY A 292 6.73 -8.25 15.26
CA GLY A 292 6.38 -7.40 16.39
C GLY A 292 5.31 -8.03 17.29
N LEU A 293 4.32 -8.67 16.68
CA LEU A 293 3.29 -9.40 17.41
C LEU A 293 3.86 -10.64 18.10
N ALA A 294 4.75 -11.38 17.46
CA ALA A 294 5.43 -12.53 18.07
C ALA A 294 6.34 -12.10 19.24
N TYR A 295 7.04 -10.97 19.15
CA TYR A 295 7.76 -10.37 20.28
C TYR A 295 6.79 -10.04 21.44
N TRP A 296 5.62 -9.47 21.14
CA TRP A 296 4.61 -9.21 22.17
C TRP A 296 4.12 -10.50 22.82
N LYS A 297 3.80 -11.54 22.04
CA LYS A 297 3.36 -12.87 22.57
C LYS A 297 4.44 -13.55 23.42
N THR A 298 5.72 -13.28 23.18
CA THR A 298 6.84 -13.78 24.01
C THR A 298 7.17 -12.88 25.22
N GLY A 299 6.50 -11.73 25.36
CA GLY A 299 6.71 -10.77 26.45
C GLY A 299 7.89 -9.81 26.22
N ASP A 300 8.53 -9.81 25.06
CA ASP A 300 9.60 -8.86 24.72
C ASP A 300 9.00 -7.53 24.23
N ILE A 301 8.43 -6.78 25.19
CA ILE A 301 7.75 -5.51 24.92
C ILE A 301 8.67 -4.48 24.24
N PRO A 302 9.95 -4.31 24.63
CA PRO A 302 10.84 -3.36 23.96
C PRO A 302 11.02 -3.67 22.45
N LYS A 303 11.22 -4.95 22.07
CA LYS A 303 11.34 -5.32 20.65
C LYS A 303 10.01 -5.22 19.92
N ALA A 304 8.89 -5.58 20.57
CA ALA A 304 7.57 -5.40 19.98
C ALA A 304 7.31 -3.93 19.63
N MET A 305 7.63 -2.98 20.54
CA MET A 305 7.53 -1.54 20.29
C MET A 305 8.45 -1.08 19.16
N ALA A 306 9.73 -1.47 19.21
CA ALA A 306 10.71 -1.08 18.20
C ALA A 306 10.33 -1.55 16.79
N THR A 307 9.55 -2.64 16.69
CA THR A 307 9.10 -3.22 15.43
C THR A 307 7.75 -2.65 14.97
N LEU A 308 6.76 -2.51 15.87
CA LEU A 308 5.40 -2.12 15.48
C LEU A 308 5.21 -0.60 15.35
N ILE A 309 5.86 0.22 16.19
CA ILE A 309 5.64 1.68 16.17
C ILE A 309 6.05 2.32 14.84
N PRO A 310 7.21 1.97 14.22
CA PRO A 310 7.57 2.53 12.91
C PRO A 310 6.58 2.18 11.80
N LEU A 311 5.86 1.05 11.89
CA LEU A 311 4.82 0.69 10.92
C LEU A 311 3.59 1.59 11.00
N ALA A 312 3.30 2.15 12.17
CA ALA A 312 2.14 3.01 12.41
C ALA A 312 2.29 4.43 11.82
N ASP A 313 3.36 4.72 11.10
CA ASP A 313 3.47 5.93 10.31
C ASP A 313 2.47 5.92 9.15
N GLU A 314 1.82 7.06 8.89
CA GLU A 314 0.78 7.21 7.86
C GLU A 314 1.28 6.87 6.44
N LYS A 315 2.59 7.00 6.20
CA LYS A 315 3.22 6.69 4.90
C LYS A 315 3.69 5.23 4.79
N VAL A 316 3.71 4.49 5.91
CA VAL A 316 4.23 3.12 5.94
C VAL A 316 3.09 2.12 5.87
N MET A 317 2.33 1.95 6.95
CA MET A 317 1.26 0.96 7.03
C MET A 317 0.12 1.45 7.97
N PRO A 318 -0.68 2.45 7.53
CA PRO A 318 -1.74 3.04 8.32
C PRO A 318 -2.97 2.12 8.41
N LEU A 319 -2.81 0.95 9.02
CA LEU A 319 -3.84 -0.07 9.15
C LEU A 319 -4.33 -0.19 10.59
N VAL A 320 -5.61 -0.47 10.77
CA VAL A 320 -6.25 -0.63 12.10
C VAL A 320 -5.48 -1.62 12.98
N GLY A 321 -5.08 -2.78 12.42
CA GLY A 321 -4.33 -3.79 13.14
C GLY A 321 -2.96 -3.30 13.63
N VAL A 322 -2.28 -2.48 12.82
CA VAL A 322 -0.98 -1.87 13.17
C VAL A 322 -1.17 -0.84 14.27
N TYR A 323 -2.13 0.08 14.12
CA TYR A 323 -2.44 1.09 15.13
C TYR A 323 -2.84 0.46 16.46
N ASN A 324 -3.72 -0.56 16.43
CA ASN A 324 -4.14 -1.27 17.63
C ASN A 324 -2.96 -1.93 18.35
N ASN A 325 -2.16 -2.72 17.62
CA ASN A 325 -1.09 -3.49 18.24
C ASN A 325 0.06 -2.59 18.76
N ALA A 326 0.47 -1.60 17.97
CA ALA A 326 1.47 -0.62 18.39
C ALA A 326 0.98 0.20 19.60
N GLY A 327 -0.29 0.62 19.58
CA GLY A 327 -0.92 1.33 20.70
C GLY A 327 -1.02 0.48 21.97
N ALA A 328 -1.49 -0.75 21.84
CA ALA A 328 -1.63 -1.68 22.98
C ALA A 328 -0.27 -2.02 23.60
N VAL A 329 0.77 -2.25 22.80
CA VAL A 329 2.13 -2.51 23.29
C VAL A 329 2.71 -1.28 23.98
N SER A 330 2.45 -0.06 23.48
CA SER A 330 2.85 1.19 24.14
C SER A 330 2.17 1.37 25.50
N VAL A 331 0.87 1.04 25.58
CA VAL A 331 0.12 1.06 26.85
C VAL A 331 0.64 0.00 27.84
N ALA A 332 0.97 -1.20 27.36
CA ALA A 332 1.59 -2.23 28.19
C ALA A 332 2.94 -1.77 28.74
N ALA A 333 3.77 -1.15 27.90
CA ALA A 333 5.05 -0.58 28.33
C ALA A 333 4.86 0.56 29.36
N ALA A 334 3.88 1.45 29.14
CA ALA A 334 3.56 2.53 30.07
C ALA A 334 3.12 2.00 31.45
N ARG A 335 2.33 0.92 31.47
CA ARG A 335 1.86 0.28 32.69
C ARG A 335 3.00 -0.21 33.59
N ASP A 336 4.04 -0.76 32.95
CA ASP A 336 5.16 -1.39 33.64
C ASP A 336 6.33 -0.42 33.89
N GLU A 337 6.28 0.80 33.31
CA GLU A 337 7.33 1.82 33.45
C GLU A 337 7.28 2.49 34.85
N LYS A 338 8.46 2.59 35.49
CA LYS A 338 8.60 3.17 36.83
C LYS A 338 8.81 4.69 36.82
N LYS A 339 9.41 5.23 35.76
CA LYS A 339 9.70 6.67 35.64
C LYS A 339 8.43 7.41 35.20
N PRO A 340 7.90 8.37 36.00
CA PRO A 340 6.62 9.02 35.68
C PRO A 340 6.58 9.72 34.33
N GLU A 341 7.65 10.40 33.93
CA GLU A 341 7.73 11.14 32.66
C GLU A 341 7.67 10.16 31.47
N GLU A 342 8.44 9.09 31.53
CA GLU A 342 8.47 8.08 30.46
C GLU A 342 7.15 7.30 30.40
N ARG A 343 6.57 6.97 31.54
CA ARG A 343 5.21 6.39 31.63
C ARG A 343 4.19 7.27 30.93
N THR A 344 4.19 8.57 31.23
CA THR A 344 3.27 9.53 30.60
C THR A 344 3.49 9.59 29.08
N ARG A 345 4.74 9.64 28.62
CA ARG A 345 5.08 9.65 27.20
C ARG A 345 4.56 8.41 26.47
N LEU A 346 4.82 7.22 27.04
CA LEU A 346 4.37 5.95 26.46
C LEU A 346 2.84 5.82 26.45
N LEU A 347 2.19 6.27 27.51
CA LEU A 347 0.72 6.26 27.61
C LEU A 347 0.09 7.18 26.56
N LEU A 348 0.60 8.40 26.40
CA LEU A 348 0.14 9.34 25.38
C LEU A 348 0.35 8.78 23.96
N GLN A 349 1.49 8.14 23.70
CA GLN A 349 1.75 7.45 22.44
C GLN A 349 0.72 6.35 22.19
N GLY A 350 0.45 5.51 23.21
CA GLY A 350 -0.55 4.46 23.10
C GLY A 350 -1.96 5.01 22.84
N ILE A 351 -2.38 6.04 23.58
CA ILE A 351 -3.66 6.73 23.38
C ILE A 351 -3.78 7.29 21.96
N THR A 352 -2.74 7.94 21.46
CA THR A 352 -2.74 8.53 20.10
C THR A 352 -2.92 7.46 19.04
N LEU A 353 -2.21 6.33 19.15
CA LEU A 353 -2.30 5.23 18.20
C LEU A 353 -3.67 4.52 18.28
N LEU A 354 -4.18 4.27 19.48
CA LEU A 354 -5.50 3.66 19.66
C LEU A 354 -6.63 4.59 19.21
N SER A 355 -6.51 5.91 19.38
CA SER A 355 -7.45 6.87 18.80
C SER A 355 -7.51 6.76 17.27
N ARG A 356 -6.35 6.72 16.59
CA ARG A 356 -6.30 6.50 15.13
C ARG A 356 -6.94 5.18 14.71
N ALA A 357 -6.76 4.12 15.52
CA ALA A 357 -7.41 2.84 15.27
C ALA A 357 -8.95 2.96 15.39
N VAL A 358 -9.46 3.68 16.41
CA VAL A 358 -10.90 3.97 16.58
C VAL A 358 -11.42 4.80 15.43
N ASP A 359 -10.69 5.84 14.99
CA ASP A 359 -11.08 6.70 13.87
C ASP A 359 -11.20 5.90 12.57
N SER A 360 -10.31 4.91 12.38
CA SER A 360 -10.31 4.03 11.21
C SER A 360 -11.37 2.92 11.27
N SER A 361 -11.72 2.44 12.48
CA SER A 361 -12.72 1.39 12.71
C SER A 361 -13.48 1.65 14.01
N PRO A 362 -14.49 2.53 13.98
CA PRO A 362 -15.16 3.01 15.20
C PRO A 362 -15.80 1.92 16.04
N ASP A 363 -16.33 0.87 15.42
CA ASP A 363 -17.09 -0.20 16.11
C ASP A 363 -16.26 -1.46 16.44
N ASP A 364 -14.94 -1.39 16.27
CA ASP A 364 -14.05 -2.50 16.57
C ASP A 364 -13.90 -2.71 18.08
N THR A 365 -14.50 -3.79 18.58
CA THR A 365 -14.51 -4.10 20.02
C THR A 365 -13.12 -4.37 20.60
N THR A 366 -12.18 -4.88 19.81
CA THR A 366 -10.78 -5.08 20.22
C THR A 366 -10.10 -3.74 20.47
N VAL A 367 -10.25 -2.83 19.52
CA VAL A 367 -9.68 -1.48 19.59
C VAL A 367 -10.32 -0.68 20.72
N LEU A 368 -11.66 -0.68 20.82
CA LEU A 368 -12.40 0.02 21.85
C LEU A 368 -12.01 -0.43 23.27
N PHE A 369 -11.81 -1.74 23.48
CA PHE A 369 -11.37 -2.29 24.75
C PHE A 369 -9.98 -1.77 25.14
N ASN A 370 -9.01 -1.84 24.24
CA ASN A 370 -7.65 -1.36 24.48
C ASN A 370 -7.61 0.16 24.73
N TYR A 371 -8.41 0.91 23.95
CA TYR A 371 -8.51 2.35 24.11
C TYR A 371 -9.15 2.73 25.44
N ALA A 372 -10.20 2.03 25.87
CA ALA A 372 -10.82 2.22 27.18
C ALA A 372 -9.82 1.98 28.32
N TYR A 373 -9.00 0.92 28.20
CA TYR A 373 -7.96 0.66 29.21
C TYR A 373 -6.89 1.76 29.22
N ALA A 374 -6.47 2.25 28.05
CA ALA A 374 -5.53 3.38 27.98
C ALA A 374 -6.10 4.66 28.62
N LEU A 375 -7.38 4.96 28.35
CA LEU A 375 -8.10 6.09 28.95
C LEU A 375 -8.26 5.92 30.48
N PHE A 376 -8.50 4.69 30.94
CA PHE A 376 -8.53 4.37 32.36
C PHE A 376 -7.20 4.70 33.05
N LEU A 377 -6.07 4.29 32.48
CA LEU A 377 -4.74 4.62 32.99
C LEU A 377 -4.43 6.13 32.95
N ALA A 378 -5.08 6.86 32.05
CA ALA A 378 -5.00 8.32 31.97
C ALA A 378 -6.05 9.04 32.86
N GLU A 379 -6.75 8.30 33.73
CA GLU A 379 -7.79 8.78 34.64
C GLU A 379 -9.01 9.44 33.95
N LYS A 380 -9.20 9.19 32.67
CA LYS A 380 -10.34 9.65 31.88
C LYS A 380 -11.52 8.67 31.99
N TYR A 381 -12.06 8.54 33.18
CA TYR A 381 -13.01 7.47 33.54
C TYR A 381 -14.31 7.51 32.72
N SER A 382 -14.87 8.68 32.48
CA SER A 382 -16.12 8.83 31.73
C SER A 382 -15.95 8.38 30.25
N GLU A 383 -14.88 8.84 29.60
CA GLU A 383 -14.56 8.43 28.22
C GLU A 383 -14.27 6.92 28.14
N ALA A 384 -13.55 6.36 29.12
CA ALA A 384 -13.27 4.94 29.19
C ALA A 384 -14.53 4.08 29.34
N ALA A 385 -15.45 4.48 30.20
CA ALA A 385 -16.74 3.80 30.39
C ALA A 385 -17.57 3.77 29.12
N GLU A 386 -17.69 4.91 28.42
CA GLU A 386 -18.40 5.00 27.12
C GLU A 386 -17.88 3.98 26.10
N LYS A 387 -16.54 3.81 25.99
CA LYS A 387 -15.97 2.85 25.02
C LYS A 387 -16.29 1.41 25.41
N LEU A 388 -16.27 1.07 26.72
CA LEU A 388 -16.62 -0.26 27.20
C LEU A 388 -18.11 -0.58 27.03
N GLU A 389 -18.99 0.40 27.22
CA GLU A 389 -20.42 0.22 26.96
C GLU A 389 -20.68 -0.18 25.52
N ARG A 390 -19.94 0.38 24.55
CA ARG A 390 -19.99 -0.04 23.15
C ARG A 390 -19.46 -1.46 22.95
N VAL A 391 -18.38 -1.84 23.61
CA VAL A 391 -17.87 -3.23 23.60
C VAL A 391 -18.94 -4.20 24.11
N ILE A 392 -19.56 -3.88 25.24
CA ILE A 392 -20.61 -4.68 25.87
C ILE A 392 -21.87 -4.74 25.01
N ALA A 393 -22.27 -3.63 24.38
CA ALA A 393 -23.41 -3.60 23.46
C ALA A 393 -23.21 -4.58 22.28
N ALA A 394 -22.01 -4.68 21.76
CA ALA A 394 -21.66 -5.63 20.68
C ALA A 394 -21.53 -7.07 21.19
N ASN A 395 -21.08 -7.28 22.41
CA ASN A 395 -20.96 -8.60 23.04
C ASN A 395 -21.35 -8.55 24.52
N GLN A 396 -22.61 -8.83 24.80
CA GLN A 396 -23.17 -8.83 26.17
C GLN A 396 -22.59 -9.92 27.11
N ARG A 397 -21.69 -10.78 26.63
CA ARG A 397 -21.01 -11.80 27.42
C ARG A 397 -19.52 -11.52 27.58
N ASP A 398 -19.06 -10.33 27.28
CA ASP A 398 -17.65 -9.93 27.42
C ASP A 398 -17.34 -9.64 28.90
N GLY A 399 -17.02 -10.70 29.66
CA GLY A 399 -16.73 -10.62 31.08
C GLY A 399 -15.55 -9.72 31.41
N ASP A 400 -14.52 -9.69 30.53
CA ASP A 400 -13.34 -8.82 30.69
C ASP A 400 -13.71 -7.33 30.58
N ALA A 401 -14.62 -7.00 29.64
CA ALA A 401 -15.13 -5.64 29.50
C ALA A 401 -15.96 -5.20 30.73
N TYR A 402 -16.81 -6.08 31.24
CA TYR A 402 -17.54 -5.81 32.48
C TYR A 402 -16.62 -5.63 33.68
N PHE A 403 -15.57 -6.44 33.81
CA PHE A 403 -14.62 -6.29 34.92
C PHE A 403 -13.91 -4.92 34.87
N LEU A 404 -13.40 -4.55 33.71
CA LEU A 404 -12.75 -3.26 33.53
C LEU A 404 -13.73 -2.10 33.78
N LEU A 405 -14.97 -2.20 33.28
CA LEU A 405 -16.02 -1.21 33.53
C LEU A 405 -16.32 -1.08 35.03
N ALA A 406 -16.43 -2.20 35.75
CA ALA A 406 -16.62 -2.17 37.21
C ALA A 406 -15.52 -1.38 37.92
N LYS A 407 -14.25 -1.59 37.53
CA LYS A 407 -13.11 -0.88 38.14
C LYS A 407 -13.04 0.60 37.75
N ILE A 408 -13.48 0.95 36.54
CA ILE A 408 -13.62 2.34 36.13
C ILE A 408 -14.72 3.05 36.94
N GLN A 409 -15.89 2.42 37.09
CA GLN A 409 -17.01 2.97 37.86
C GLN A 409 -16.68 3.07 39.35
N GLU A 410 -15.90 2.13 39.88
CA GLU A 410 -15.37 2.19 41.26
C GLU A 410 -14.46 3.43 41.46
N ARG A 411 -13.56 3.70 40.51
CA ARG A 411 -12.70 4.90 40.51
C ARG A 411 -13.47 6.20 40.29
N ALA A 412 -14.55 6.15 39.53
CA ALA A 412 -15.44 7.28 39.30
C ALA A 412 -16.42 7.54 40.48
N ASN A 413 -16.33 6.75 41.55
CA ASN A 413 -17.22 6.79 42.74
C ASN A 413 -18.71 6.48 42.41
N HIS A 414 -18.98 5.68 41.37
CA HIS A 414 -20.31 5.24 40.99
C HIS A 414 -20.58 3.82 41.52
N ALA A 415 -20.80 3.68 42.83
CA ALA A 415 -20.84 2.40 43.55
C ALA A 415 -21.89 1.41 42.99
N GLU A 416 -23.11 1.88 42.67
CA GLU A 416 -24.16 1.02 42.11
C GLU A 416 -23.79 0.46 40.72
N ALA A 417 -23.29 1.32 39.83
CA ALA A 417 -22.85 0.92 38.49
C ALA A 417 -21.66 -0.05 38.56
N ALA A 418 -20.71 0.21 39.48
CA ALA A 418 -19.57 -0.68 39.75
C ALA A 418 -20.02 -2.07 40.20
N SER A 419 -20.96 -2.16 41.15
CA SER A 419 -21.52 -3.43 41.63
C SER A 419 -22.27 -4.19 40.56
N ALA A 420 -23.09 -3.48 39.78
CA ALA A 420 -23.83 -4.08 38.66
C ALA A 420 -22.88 -4.68 37.59
N ALA A 421 -21.84 -3.95 37.21
CA ALA A 421 -20.83 -4.42 36.26
C ALA A 421 -20.00 -5.59 36.84
N ASP A 422 -19.60 -5.56 38.12
CA ASP A 422 -18.85 -6.63 38.76
C ASP A 422 -19.65 -7.95 38.80
N ASN A 423 -20.96 -7.88 39.07
CA ASN A 423 -21.84 -9.04 39.03
C ASN A 423 -21.89 -9.68 37.63
N GLN A 424 -21.89 -8.89 36.55
CA GLN A 424 -21.82 -9.40 35.18
C GLN A 424 -20.43 -9.99 34.87
N ALA A 425 -19.36 -9.34 35.35
CA ALA A 425 -18.00 -9.89 35.22
C ALA A 425 -17.89 -11.29 35.85
N ARG A 426 -18.38 -11.46 37.10
CA ARG A 426 -18.40 -12.76 37.78
C ARG A 426 -19.20 -13.82 37.01
N LYS A 427 -20.27 -13.41 36.35
CA LYS A 427 -21.12 -14.33 35.57
C LYS A 427 -20.46 -14.81 34.28
N TYR A 428 -19.69 -13.95 33.62
CA TYR A 428 -19.19 -14.22 32.25
C TYR A 428 -17.69 -14.52 32.20
N MET A 429 -16.89 -14.15 33.20
CA MET A 429 -15.48 -14.51 33.25
C MET A 429 -15.28 -15.94 33.80
N PRO A 430 -14.22 -16.63 33.34
CA PRO A 430 -13.73 -17.82 34.03
C PRO A 430 -13.36 -17.48 35.48
N GLN A 431 -13.79 -18.29 36.42
CA GLN A 431 -13.60 -18.03 37.86
C GLN A 431 -12.14 -17.76 38.25
N GLN A 432 -11.20 -18.49 37.65
CA GLN A 432 -9.76 -18.31 37.91
C GLN A 432 -9.27 -16.95 37.41
N SER A 433 -9.71 -16.51 36.24
CA SER A 433 -9.35 -15.20 35.65
C SER A 433 -9.92 -14.07 36.48
N TYR A 434 -11.19 -14.17 36.89
CA TYR A 434 -11.82 -13.20 37.75
C TYR A 434 -11.07 -13.06 39.09
N ALA A 435 -10.79 -14.18 39.77
CA ALA A 435 -10.07 -14.17 41.05
C ALA A 435 -8.66 -13.59 40.92
N LYS A 436 -7.95 -13.90 39.84
CA LYS A 436 -6.63 -13.35 39.54
C LYS A 436 -6.69 -11.84 39.37
N TRP A 437 -7.60 -11.32 38.55
CA TRP A 437 -7.72 -9.89 38.29
C TRP A 437 -8.21 -9.11 39.54
N GLN A 438 -9.07 -9.69 40.33
CA GLN A 438 -9.52 -9.11 41.60
C GLN A 438 -8.35 -9.01 42.60
N THR A 439 -7.50 -10.01 42.67
CA THR A 439 -6.30 -9.99 43.52
C THR A 439 -5.30 -8.93 43.04
N ASP A 440 -5.14 -8.80 41.73
CA ASP A 440 -4.29 -7.74 41.15
C ASP A 440 -4.80 -6.34 41.44
N TRP A 441 -6.11 -6.13 41.34
CA TRP A 441 -6.72 -4.83 41.66
C TRP A 441 -6.42 -4.39 43.08
N GLN A 442 -6.44 -5.36 44.03
CA GLN A 442 -6.12 -5.08 45.43
C GLN A 442 -4.65 -4.71 45.64
N LYS A 443 -3.74 -5.23 44.81
CA LYS A 443 -2.30 -5.00 44.90
C LYS A 443 -1.83 -3.78 44.12
N SER A 444 -2.42 -3.55 42.96
CA SER A 444 -2.06 -2.51 42.00
C SER A 444 -3.28 -1.94 41.29
N PRO A 445 -3.54 -0.66 41.40
CA PRO A 445 -4.68 -0.04 40.76
C PRO A 445 -4.54 0.08 39.24
N SER A 446 -3.44 -0.39 38.65
CA SER A 446 -3.20 -0.40 37.19
C SER A 446 -3.68 -1.67 36.48
N LEU A 447 -4.20 -2.66 37.22
CA LEU A 447 -4.57 -3.97 36.65
C LEU A 447 -3.44 -4.58 35.80
N ALA A 448 -2.26 -4.75 36.39
CA ALA A 448 -1.04 -5.17 35.72
C ALA A 448 -1.17 -6.48 34.92
N THR A 449 -2.07 -7.38 35.31
CA THR A 449 -2.30 -8.65 34.63
C THR A 449 -3.43 -8.61 33.60
N LEU A 450 -4.13 -7.48 33.42
CA LEU A 450 -5.13 -7.35 32.37
C LEU A 450 -4.49 -7.56 31.00
N SER A 451 -5.07 -8.48 30.24
CA SER A 451 -4.60 -8.78 28.89
C SER A 451 -5.15 -7.79 27.88
N LEU A 452 -4.29 -7.02 27.25
CA LEU A 452 -4.64 -6.21 26.09
C LEU A 452 -4.91 -7.12 24.87
N ARG A 453 -5.81 -6.69 24.00
CA ARG A 453 -6.31 -7.48 22.87
C ARG A 453 -5.48 -7.20 21.61
N SER A 454 -4.85 -8.22 21.07
CA SER A 454 -4.11 -8.12 19.82
C SER A 454 -5.01 -8.36 18.59
N ARG A 455 -4.62 -7.75 17.48
CA ARG A 455 -5.08 -8.10 16.14
C ARG A 455 -4.04 -9.04 15.55
N ASP A 456 -4.35 -10.32 15.47
CA ASP A 456 -3.37 -11.36 15.09
C ASP A 456 -3.27 -11.54 13.57
N VAL A 457 -4.15 -10.91 12.80
CA VAL A 457 -4.19 -11.00 11.34
C VAL A 457 -4.38 -9.61 10.74
N LEU A 458 -3.61 -9.30 9.71
CA LEU A 458 -3.85 -8.14 8.84
C LEU A 458 -4.94 -8.49 7.82
N ASN A 459 -5.80 -7.52 7.53
CA ASN A 459 -6.76 -7.67 6.45
C ASN A 459 -6.04 -7.50 5.10
N GLN A 460 -6.03 -8.54 4.30
CA GLN A 460 -5.33 -8.56 3.00
C GLN A 460 -5.91 -7.55 2.00
N ILE A 461 -7.22 -7.27 2.07
CA ILE A 461 -7.83 -6.23 1.24
C ILE A 461 -7.27 -4.86 1.58
N ASP A 462 -7.13 -4.55 2.89
CA ASP A 462 -6.58 -3.26 3.32
C ASP A 462 -5.12 -3.10 2.89
N ILE A 463 -4.33 -4.18 2.89
CA ILE A 463 -2.95 -4.20 2.39
C ILE A 463 -2.93 -3.93 0.88
N SER A 464 -3.73 -4.66 0.11
CA SER A 464 -3.83 -4.50 -1.34
C SER A 464 -4.28 -3.10 -1.73
N ASP A 465 -5.26 -2.52 -1.01
CA ASP A 465 -5.72 -1.15 -1.23
C ASP A 465 -4.64 -0.11 -0.88
N LEU A 466 -3.84 -0.36 0.15
CA LEU A 466 -2.69 0.48 0.50
C LEU A 466 -1.62 0.43 -0.60
N ASP A 467 -1.28 -0.74 -1.09
CA ASP A 467 -0.28 -0.90 -2.15
C ASP A 467 -0.76 -0.29 -3.47
N ARG A 468 -2.04 -0.46 -3.81
CA ARG A 468 -2.65 0.22 -4.96
C ARG A 468 -2.56 1.74 -4.86
N ARG A 469 -2.87 2.31 -3.69
CA ARG A 469 -2.74 3.77 -3.48
C ARG A 469 -1.31 4.21 -3.71
N LYS A 470 -0.31 3.51 -3.15
CA LYS A 470 1.11 3.82 -3.37
C LYS A 470 1.52 3.75 -4.84
N ILE A 471 1.04 2.73 -5.57
CA ILE A 471 1.30 2.59 -7.02
C ILE A 471 0.68 3.76 -7.79
N ILE A 472 -0.57 4.12 -7.50
CA ILE A 472 -1.27 5.23 -8.16
C ILE A 472 -0.58 6.56 -7.84
N GLU A 473 -0.23 6.80 -6.59
CA GLU A 473 0.50 8.00 -6.16
C GLU A 473 1.86 8.11 -6.85
N ALA A 474 2.62 7.00 -6.91
CA ALA A 474 3.91 6.95 -7.61
C ALA A 474 3.74 7.18 -9.13
N ALA A 475 2.73 6.60 -9.75
CA ALA A 475 2.43 6.80 -11.17
C ALA A 475 2.01 8.25 -11.46
N ASN A 476 1.18 8.83 -10.60
CA ASN A 476 0.77 10.23 -10.72
C ASN A 476 1.96 11.18 -10.53
N ALA A 477 2.82 10.92 -9.53
CA ALA A 477 4.03 11.71 -9.31
C ALA A 477 4.99 11.66 -10.52
N ASN A 478 5.19 10.48 -11.11
CA ASN A 478 6.00 10.33 -12.31
C ASN A 478 5.38 11.04 -13.51
N ASN A 479 4.07 10.88 -13.74
CA ASN A 479 3.36 11.58 -14.82
C ASN A 479 3.42 13.10 -14.65
N THR A 480 3.27 13.60 -13.42
CA THR A 480 3.41 15.02 -13.11
C THR A 480 4.81 15.53 -13.40
N GLN A 481 5.85 14.79 -13.01
CA GLN A 481 7.23 15.17 -13.26
C GLN A 481 7.57 15.19 -14.77
N GLU A 482 7.12 14.20 -15.53
CA GLU A 482 7.25 14.18 -16.99
C GLU A 482 6.51 15.36 -17.65
N ALA A 483 5.29 15.65 -17.18
CA ALA A 483 4.53 16.81 -17.66
C ALA A 483 5.23 18.14 -17.34
N LEU A 484 5.79 18.31 -16.13
CA LEU A 484 6.59 19.48 -15.76
C LEU A 484 7.85 19.62 -16.61
N ASN A 485 8.54 18.51 -16.91
CA ASN A 485 9.69 18.52 -17.82
C ASN A 485 9.28 18.96 -19.24
N LYS A 486 8.17 18.45 -19.75
CA LYS A 486 7.60 18.85 -21.04
C LYS A 486 7.20 20.33 -21.05
N ILE A 487 6.61 20.83 -19.96
CA ILE A 487 6.25 22.24 -19.80
C ILE A 487 7.51 23.14 -19.84
N ARG A 488 8.59 22.72 -19.15
CA ARG A 488 9.88 23.46 -19.19
C ARG A 488 10.45 23.48 -20.59
N ASP A 489 10.41 22.37 -21.32
CA ASP A 489 10.86 22.29 -22.72
C ASP A 489 10.04 23.21 -23.63
N LEU A 490 8.71 23.12 -23.55
CA LEU A 490 7.81 24.00 -24.30
C LEU A 490 8.07 25.50 -24.00
N TYR A 491 8.28 25.85 -22.74
CA TYR A 491 8.64 27.18 -22.31
C TYR A 491 9.97 27.64 -22.90
N GLN A 492 11.00 26.80 -22.91
CA GLN A 492 12.31 27.10 -23.47
C GLN A 492 12.25 27.39 -24.98
N HIS A 493 11.36 26.68 -25.70
CA HIS A 493 11.15 26.86 -27.14
C HIS A 493 10.10 27.92 -27.50
N GLY A 494 9.61 28.71 -26.53
CA GLY A 494 8.65 29.77 -26.77
C GLY A 494 7.22 29.31 -27.12
N ARG A 495 6.89 28.05 -26.89
CA ARG A 495 5.56 27.44 -27.16
C ARG A 495 4.61 27.64 -25.97
N ASP A 496 4.37 28.92 -25.64
CA ASP A 496 3.69 29.34 -24.41
C ASP A 496 2.25 28.83 -24.28
N ASP A 497 1.47 28.83 -25.36
CA ASP A 497 0.09 28.38 -25.33
C ASP A 497 0.00 26.90 -25.05
N GLU A 498 0.91 26.10 -25.61
CA GLU A 498 0.98 24.68 -25.36
C GLU A 498 1.49 24.38 -23.95
N ALA A 499 2.47 25.12 -23.46
CA ALA A 499 2.93 25.03 -22.09
C ALA A 499 1.80 25.32 -21.07
N LEU A 500 1.02 26.38 -21.29
CA LEU A 500 -0.14 26.69 -20.44
C LEU A 500 -1.24 25.61 -20.52
N ALA A 501 -1.43 24.98 -21.69
CA ALA A 501 -2.36 23.88 -21.83
C ALA A 501 -1.93 22.63 -21.02
N GLU A 502 -0.63 22.31 -21.02
CA GLU A 502 -0.08 21.21 -20.20
C GLU A 502 -0.13 21.57 -18.70
N ILE A 503 0.17 22.81 -18.30
CA ILE A 503 0.02 23.27 -16.90
C ILE A 503 -1.39 23.03 -16.39
N ARG A 504 -2.43 23.32 -17.21
CA ARG A 504 -3.82 23.06 -16.80
C ARG A 504 -4.06 21.59 -16.50
N LYS A 505 -3.47 20.67 -17.27
CA LYS A 505 -3.59 19.23 -17.04
C LYS A 505 -2.93 18.83 -15.72
N VAL A 506 -1.74 19.36 -15.42
CA VAL A 506 -1.06 19.13 -14.15
C VAL A 506 -1.91 19.64 -12.99
N LEU A 507 -2.48 20.83 -13.08
CA LEU A 507 -3.29 21.43 -12.01
C LEU A 507 -4.67 20.75 -11.82
N ILE A 508 -5.16 19.98 -12.80
CA ILE A 508 -6.34 19.12 -12.62
C ILE A 508 -6.00 17.93 -11.71
N VAL A 509 -4.81 17.34 -11.86
CA VAL A 509 -4.36 16.18 -11.06
C VAL A 509 -3.82 16.64 -9.71
N GLU A 510 -3.01 17.69 -9.70
CA GLU A 510 -2.37 18.27 -8.52
C GLU A 510 -2.70 19.76 -8.38
N PRO A 511 -3.87 20.12 -7.84
CA PRO A 511 -4.31 21.51 -7.74
C PRO A 511 -3.41 22.43 -6.89
N THR A 512 -2.52 21.84 -6.12
CA THR A 512 -1.59 22.55 -5.21
C THR A 512 -0.14 22.50 -5.69
N ASN A 513 0.12 22.11 -6.93
CA ASN A 513 1.48 21.99 -7.46
C ASN A 513 2.12 23.36 -7.63
N ALA A 514 3.00 23.71 -6.69
CA ALA A 514 3.64 25.03 -6.63
C ALA A 514 4.52 25.31 -7.86
N GLU A 515 5.20 24.29 -8.41
CA GLU A 515 6.05 24.46 -9.59
C GLU A 515 5.25 24.73 -10.86
N ALA A 516 4.09 24.10 -11.03
CA ALA A 516 3.20 24.40 -12.15
C ALA A 516 2.72 25.86 -12.11
N PHE A 517 2.41 26.38 -10.92
CA PHE A 517 2.09 27.80 -10.76
C PHE A 517 3.28 28.71 -11.02
N LEU A 518 4.50 28.34 -10.59
CA LEU A 518 5.72 29.12 -10.92
C LEU A 518 5.94 29.20 -12.42
N LEU A 519 5.85 28.07 -13.14
CA LEU A 519 5.98 28.04 -14.60
C LEU A 519 4.89 28.86 -15.29
N SER A 520 3.64 28.80 -14.79
CA SER A 520 2.55 29.66 -15.26
C SER A 520 2.88 31.17 -15.08
N GLY A 521 3.43 31.52 -13.93
CA GLY A 521 3.86 32.90 -13.64
C GLY A 521 4.93 33.39 -14.61
N ARG A 522 5.95 32.57 -14.89
CA ARG A 522 7.02 32.88 -15.88
C ARG A 522 6.46 33.09 -17.29
N ILE A 523 5.57 32.18 -17.72
CA ILE A 523 4.97 32.26 -19.05
C ILE A 523 4.13 33.54 -19.20
N ASN A 524 3.27 33.81 -18.22
CA ASN A 524 2.42 34.99 -18.24
C ASN A 524 3.24 36.31 -18.17
N GLN A 525 4.34 36.32 -17.40
CA GLN A 525 5.27 37.45 -17.39
C GLN A 525 5.89 37.67 -18.78
N ARG A 526 6.39 36.65 -19.46
CA ARG A 526 6.94 36.72 -20.83
C ARG A 526 5.91 37.21 -21.85
N ARG A 527 4.64 36.88 -21.67
CA ARG A 527 3.51 37.31 -22.51
C ARG A 527 3.06 38.75 -22.21
N GLY A 528 3.58 39.38 -21.16
CA GLY A 528 3.18 40.71 -20.71
C GLY A 528 1.89 40.74 -19.89
N ASP A 529 1.29 39.58 -19.57
CA ASP A 529 0.12 39.48 -18.70
C ASP A 529 0.55 39.53 -17.23
N GLN A 530 0.84 40.74 -16.75
CA GLN A 530 1.35 40.94 -15.40
C GLN A 530 0.34 40.53 -14.31
N GLU A 531 -0.97 40.65 -14.53
CA GLU A 531 -1.97 40.29 -13.54
C GLU A 531 -2.04 38.77 -13.38
N ALA A 532 -2.08 38.03 -14.49
CA ALA A 532 -2.03 36.57 -14.46
C ALA A 532 -0.70 36.06 -13.88
N ALA A 533 0.43 36.73 -14.19
CA ALA A 533 1.73 36.39 -13.62
C ALA A 533 1.75 36.56 -12.09
N ILE A 534 1.27 37.70 -11.59
CA ILE A 534 1.21 37.99 -10.15
C ILE A 534 0.32 36.97 -9.43
N ALA A 535 -0.85 36.66 -9.99
CA ALA A 535 -1.77 35.70 -9.41
C ALA A 535 -1.13 34.28 -9.30
N ALA A 536 -0.51 33.84 -10.40
CA ALA A 536 0.15 32.53 -10.43
C ALA A 536 1.33 32.44 -9.46
N LEU A 537 2.21 33.48 -9.44
CA LEU A 537 3.37 33.49 -8.55
C LEU A 537 3.00 33.58 -7.06
N LYS A 538 1.96 34.32 -6.71
CA LYS A 538 1.43 34.35 -5.33
C LYS A 538 0.86 33.00 -4.93
N THR A 539 0.20 32.31 -5.85
CA THR A 539 -0.31 30.95 -5.62
C THR A 539 0.83 29.93 -5.48
N ALA A 540 1.89 30.08 -6.30
CA ALA A 540 3.10 29.26 -6.15
C ALA A 540 3.70 29.39 -4.74
N ILE A 541 3.90 30.60 -4.25
CA ILE A 541 4.43 30.86 -2.89
C ILE A 541 3.51 30.31 -1.81
N PHE A 542 2.20 30.36 -2.01
CA PHE A 542 1.24 29.86 -1.02
C PHE A 542 1.32 28.35 -0.83
N TRP A 543 1.49 27.60 -1.91
CA TRP A 543 1.57 26.14 -1.89
C TRP A 543 2.99 25.58 -1.76
N ASP A 544 4.03 26.46 -1.82
CA ASP A 544 5.43 26.06 -1.83
C ASP A 544 5.85 25.34 -0.54
N PRO A 545 6.26 24.04 -0.62
CA PRO A 545 6.78 23.31 0.53
C PRO A 545 8.21 23.75 0.88
N PRO A 546 8.73 23.45 2.07
CA PRO A 546 10.17 23.58 2.33
C PRO A 546 11.01 22.57 1.50
N PRO A 547 12.18 22.96 0.96
CA PRO A 547 12.78 24.29 0.96
C PRO A 547 12.04 25.27 0.04
N LYS A 548 11.92 26.54 0.45
CA LYS A 548 11.13 27.55 -0.26
C LYS A 548 11.74 27.94 -1.60
N MET A 549 10.89 28.15 -2.61
CA MET A 549 11.28 28.62 -3.94
C MET A 549 11.58 30.14 -3.96
N ILE A 550 12.84 30.47 -3.93
CA ILE A 550 13.27 31.88 -3.96
C ILE A 550 12.81 32.62 -5.23
N GLU A 551 12.72 31.89 -6.35
CA GLU A 551 12.49 32.49 -7.66
C GLU A 551 11.12 33.17 -7.78
N ALA A 552 10.05 32.60 -7.24
CA ALA A 552 8.74 33.23 -7.25
C ALA A 552 8.74 34.58 -6.54
N HIS A 553 9.52 34.72 -5.47
CA HIS A 553 9.70 35.99 -4.77
C HIS A 553 10.48 37.00 -5.62
N ILE A 554 11.56 36.58 -6.30
CA ILE A 554 12.36 37.46 -7.18
C ILE A 554 11.49 37.96 -8.34
N LEU A 555 10.74 37.09 -8.99
CA LEU A 555 9.88 37.47 -10.11
C LEU A 555 8.78 38.46 -9.69
N LEU A 556 8.10 38.23 -8.56
CA LEU A 556 7.13 39.16 -8.02
C LEU A 556 7.75 40.52 -7.69
N GLY A 557 8.92 40.50 -7.06
CA GLY A 557 9.64 41.75 -6.75
C GLY A 557 10.00 42.56 -8.01
N ARG A 558 10.42 41.88 -9.09
CA ARG A 558 10.68 42.53 -10.40
C ARG A 558 9.40 43.11 -11.02
N ILE A 559 8.32 42.34 -11.08
CA ILE A 559 7.05 42.81 -11.65
C ILE A 559 6.52 44.04 -10.89
N PHE A 560 6.56 44.05 -9.55
CA PHE A 560 6.12 45.20 -8.77
C PHE A 560 7.05 46.41 -8.91
N LEU A 561 8.36 46.17 -9.06
CA LEU A 561 9.31 47.26 -9.34
C LEU A 561 9.05 47.91 -10.72
N GLU A 562 8.79 47.09 -11.74
CA GLU A 562 8.40 47.58 -13.10
C GLU A 562 7.11 48.39 -13.06
N ARG A 563 6.15 48.02 -12.23
CA ARG A 563 4.88 48.75 -12.03
C ARG A 563 5.04 50.00 -11.18
N GLY A 564 6.21 50.23 -10.58
CA GLY A 564 6.46 51.35 -9.68
C GLY A 564 5.89 51.15 -8.27
N ASP A 565 5.40 49.97 -7.91
CA ASP A 565 4.96 49.62 -6.57
C ASP A 565 6.15 49.22 -5.69
N LEU A 566 6.86 50.21 -5.20
CA LEU A 566 8.07 50.05 -4.40
C LEU A 566 7.77 49.32 -3.05
N GLY A 567 6.53 49.43 -2.55
CA GLY A 567 6.11 48.77 -1.30
C GLY A 567 6.09 47.24 -1.43
N GLU A 568 5.36 46.73 -2.40
CA GLU A 568 5.31 45.29 -2.69
C GLU A 568 6.66 44.80 -3.23
N ALA A 569 7.35 45.55 -4.09
CA ALA A 569 8.68 45.17 -4.55
C ALA A 569 9.67 44.97 -3.40
N ARG A 570 9.65 45.85 -2.40
CA ARG A 570 10.48 45.75 -1.19
C ARG A 570 10.13 44.49 -0.36
N LYS A 571 8.85 44.23 -0.17
CA LYS A 571 8.36 43.08 0.56
C LYS A 571 8.89 41.79 -0.04
N TYR A 572 8.76 41.58 -1.34
CA TYR A 572 9.20 40.37 -2.01
C TYR A 572 10.73 40.28 -2.13
N SER A 573 11.45 41.40 -2.33
CA SER A 573 12.93 41.37 -2.32
C SER A 573 13.50 40.98 -0.95
N VAL A 574 12.93 41.48 0.14
CA VAL A 574 13.31 41.07 1.51
C VAL A 574 12.98 39.61 1.75
N SER A 575 11.82 39.14 1.31
CA SER A 575 11.45 37.71 1.43
C SER A 575 12.43 36.81 0.68
N ALA A 576 12.86 37.18 -0.52
CA ALA A 576 13.86 36.46 -1.30
C ALA A 576 15.21 36.37 -0.58
N ILE A 577 15.70 37.49 -0.02
CA ILE A 577 16.95 37.51 0.78
C ILE A 577 16.84 36.65 2.05
N ASN A 578 15.68 36.65 2.70
CA ASN A 578 15.47 35.81 3.89
C ASN A 578 15.50 34.31 3.57
N ILE A 579 15.12 33.89 2.35
CA ILE A 579 15.18 32.50 1.90
C ILE A 579 16.64 32.10 1.59
N ASP A 580 17.36 32.92 0.84
CA ASP A 580 18.78 32.73 0.52
C ASP A 580 19.53 34.07 0.52
N PRO A 581 20.24 34.39 1.60
CA PRO A 581 21.00 35.63 1.73
C PRO A 581 22.14 35.79 0.71
N ASN A 582 22.62 34.69 0.12
CA ASN A 582 23.73 34.70 -0.83
C ASN A 582 23.29 34.72 -2.29
N ASN A 583 21.98 34.72 -2.55
CA ASN A 583 21.46 34.73 -3.91
C ASN A 583 21.71 36.07 -4.58
N GLN A 584 22.48 36.05 -5.66
CA GLN A 584 22.92 37.27 -6.37
C GLN A 584 21.77 38.04 -7.02
N GLU A 585 20.75 37.32 -7.53
CA GLU A 585 19.58 37.98 -8.16
C GLU A 585 18.69 38.65 -7.10
N ALA A 586 18.50 38.04 -5.95
CA ALA A 586 17.77 38.63 -4.83
C ALA A 586 18.48 39.89 -4.31
N MET A 587 19.82 39.84 -4.16
CA MET A 587 20.64 41.02 -3.77
C MET A 587 20.61 42.13 -4.82
N ALA A 588 20.63 41.79 -6.11
CA ALA A 588 20.53 42.77 -7.20
C ALA A 588 19.15 43.46 -7.18
N LEU A 589 18.07 42.69 -7.04
CA LEU A 589 16.71 43.18 -6.91
C LEU A 589 16.57 44.12 -5.70
N GLN A 590 17.09 43.74 -4.55
CA GLN A 590 17.02 44.58 -3.35
C GLN A 590 17.74 45.93 -3.55
N ARG A 591 18.93 45.92 -4.18
CA ARG A 591 19.65 47.15 -4.51
C ARG A 591 18.84 48.06 -5.44
N GLN A 592 18.21 47.49 -6.49
CA GLN A 592 17.36 48.27 -7.41
C GLN A 592 16.15 48.88 -6.70
N VAL A 593 15.49 48.12 -5.83
CA VAL A 593 14.34 48.60 -5.04
C VAL A 593 14.73 49.71 -4.07
N VAL A 594 15.90 49.61 -3.42
CA VAL A 594 16.40 50.64 -2.50
C VAL A 594 16.76 51.92 -3.26
N MET A 595 17.32 51.82 -4.47
CA MET A 595 17.67 52.97 -5.31
C MET A 595 16.47 53.61 -6.02
N GLY A 596 15.27 53.02 -5.93
CA GLY A 596 14.08 53.49 -6.64
C GLY A 596 14.20 53.45 -8.16
N ARG A 597 15.19 52.71 -8.72
CA ARG A 597 15.42 52.61 -10.15
C ARG A 597 14.56 51.50 -10.74
N ARG A 598 13.78 51.86 -11.78
CA ARG A 598 13.13 50.83 -12.62
C ARG A 598 14.21 50.04 -13.36
N PRO A 599 13.99 48.72 -13.60
CA PRO A 599 14.94 47.84 -14.27
C PRO A 599 15.28 48.30 -15.68
#